data_9cf2d83397fadbed4f0f3e7a0148bd13
#
_entry.id   9cf2d83397fadbed4f0f3e7a0148bd13
#
_cell.length_a   1.000
_cell.length_b   1.000
_cell.length_c   1.000
_cell.angle_alpha   90.00
_cell.angle_beta   90.00
_cell.angle_gamma   90.00
#
_symmetry.space_group_name_H-M   'P 1'
#
loop_
_entity.id
_entity.type
_entity.pdbx_description
1 polymer ?
#
loop_
_entity_poly.entity_id
_entity_poly.type
_entity_poly.pdbx_seq_one_letter_code
_entity_poly.pdbx_strand_id
1 'polypeptide(L)'
;MPAVSRLGDMSTGHGCFPPTDMVLTPITKTFFNNIRAGVMDSGCQFTTHSCGIVVHPQEERFVSSGASKTYIEGKQAARIGDDIGDGDAIAEGSANSFIE
;
A
#
# COMPACT_ATOMS: atom_id res chain seq x y z
N MET A 1 15.52 -6.64 -3.83
CA MET A 1 14.69 -6.31 -2.65
C MET A 1 13.82 -5.10 -2.97
N PRO A 2 12.43 -5.24 -2.95
CA PRO A 2 11.53 -4.12 -3.22
C PRO A 2 11.62 -3.02 -2.18
N ALA A 3 11.26 -1.80 -2.58
CA ALA A 3 11.20 -0.67 -1.66
C ALA A 3 10.00 -0.82 -0.72
N VAL A 4 10.18 -0.40 0.55
CA VAL A 4 9.09 -0.37 1.52
C VAL A 4 8.11 0.74 1.18
N SER A 5 6.81 0.46 1.24
CA SER A 5 5.77 1.43 0.92
C SER A 5 5.35 2.24 2.15
N ARG A 6 4.86 3.45 1.93
CA ARG A 6 4.56 4.42 2.99
C ARG A 6 3.26 5.15 2.68
N LEU A 7 2.71 5.81 3.71
CA LEU A 7 1.54 6.67 3.54
C LEU A 7 1.80 7.71 2.44
N GLY A 8 0.88 7.85 1.52
CA GLY A 8 1.01 8.76 0.37
C GLY A 8 1.57 8.12 -0.88
N ASP A 9 2.18 6.94 -0.79
CA ASP A 9 2.73 6.25 -1.96
C ASP A 9 1.59 5.72 -2.85
N MET A 10 1.80 5.77 -4.17
CA MET A 10 0.75 5.49 -5.16
C MET A 10 0.64 4.00 -5.49
N SER A 11 -0.56 3.60 -5.89
CA SER A 11 -0.83 2.30 -6.49
C SER A 11 -0.56 2.33 -8.00
N THR A 12 -0.57 1.15 -8.63
CA THR A 12 -0.40 1.04 -10.09
C THR A 12 -1.67 1.41 -10.86
N GLY A 13 -2.83 1.30 -10.22
CA GLY A 13 -4.10 1.28 -10.93
C GLY A 13 -4.29 -0.04 -11.66
N HIS A 14 -5.43 -0.23 -12.29
CA HIS A 14 -5.69 -1.43 -13.12
C HIS A 14 -6.81 -1.14 -14.11
N GLY A 15 -6.63 -1.57 -15.36
CA GLY A 15 -7.60 -1.29 -16.42
C GLY A 15 -7.83 0.21 -16.55
N CYS A 16 -9.08 0.64 -16.49
CA CYS A 16 -9.43 2.06 -16.53
C CYS A 16 -9.51 2.72 -15.14
N PHE A 17 -9.21 1.98 -14.07
CA PHE A 17 -9.14 2.53 -12.71
C PHE A 17 -7.78 3.21 -12.50
N PRO A 18 -7.76 4.51 -12.16
CA PRO A 18 -6.51 5.25 -12.04
C PRO A 18 -5.72 4.88 -10.79
N PRO A 19 -4.41 5.12 -10.79
CA PRO A 19 -3.61 5.02 -9.55
C PRO A 19 -4.13 5.97 -8.48
N THR A 20 -4.08 5.54 -7.22
CA THR A 20 -4.42 6.39 -6.07
C THR A 20 -3.42 6.16 -4.95
N ASP A 21 -3.43 7.04 -3.96
CA ASP A 21 -2.45 7.01 -2.87
C ASP A 21 -2.94 6.24 -1.65
N MET A 22 -1.98 5.78 -0.85
CA MET A 22 -2.26 5.20 0.46
C MET A 22 -2.67 6.33 1.41
N VAL A 23 -3.91 6.30 1.89
CA VAL A 23 -4.48 7.37 2.71
C VAL A 23 -4.65 7.00 4.17
N LEU A 24 -4.51 5.71 4.50
CA LEU A 24 -4.69 5.22 5.86
C LEU A 24 -3.70 4.10 6.15
N THR A 25 -3.08 4.16 7.32
CA THR A 25 -2.21 3.08 7.81
C THR A 25 -2.40 2.97 9.32
N PRO A 26 -2.39 1.74 9.87
CA PRO A 26 -2.47 1.55 11.32
C PRO A 26 -1.15 1.82 12.03
N ILE A 27 -0.06 2.07 11.29
CA ILE A 27 1.26 2.30 11.84
C ILE A 27 1.35 3.72 12.40
N THR A 28 1.83 3.85 13.64
CA THR A 28 1.92 5.14 14.30
C THR A 28 3.34 5.51 14.76
N LYS A 29 4.25 4.52 14.81
CA LYS A 29 5.57 4.70 15.42
C LYS A 29 6.74 4.35 14.50
N THR A 30 6.49 3.90 13.27
CA THR A 30 7.53 3.47 12.35
C THR A 30 7.48 4.31 11.09
N PHE A 31 8.58 4.97 10.76
CA PHE A 31 8.66 5.91 9.66
C PHE A 31 9.81 5.57 8.73
N PHE A 32 9.61 5.75 7.44
CA PHE A 32 10.66 5.70 6.42
C PHE A 32 10.66 7.04 5.70
N ASN A 33 11.79 7.74 5.74
CA ASN A 33 11.90 9.10 5.19
C ASN A 33 10.90 10.05 5.86
N ASN A 34 10.68 9.88 7.18
CA ASN A 34 9.74 10.66 7.98
C ASN A 34 8.27 10.48 7.60
N ILE A 35 7.95 9.38 6.91
CA ILE A 35 6.58 9.07 6.47
C ILE A 35 6.19 7.71 7.07
N ARG A 36 4.98 7.62 7.63
CA ARG A 36 4.52 6.39 8.28
C ARG A 36 4.50 5.21 7.31
N ALA A 37 4.97 4.07 7.80
CA ALA A 37 5.08 2.85 7.00
C ALA A 37 3.72 2.25 6.66
N GLY A 38 3.65 1.56 5.50
CA GLY A 38 2.53 0.72 5.14
C GLY A 38 2.77 -0.72 5.59
N VAL A 39 1.70 -1.45 5.82
CA VAL A 39 1.75 -2.86 6.24
C VAL A 39 0.62 -3.64 5.60
N MET A 40 0.73 -4.98 5.60
CA MET A 40 -0.35 -5.86 5.20
C MET A 40 -1.40 -5.88 6.30
N ASP A 41 -2.48 -5.14 6.10
CA ASP A 41 -3.55 -5.03 7.08
C ASP A 41 -4.78 -4.41 6.42
N SER A 42 -5.98 -4.78 6.88
CA SER A 42 -7.22 -4.19 6.37
C SER A 42 -7.35 -2.71 6.71
N GLY A 43 -6.58 -2.22 7.67
CA GLY A 43 -6.53 -0.79 8.02
C GLY A 43 -5.52 0.01 7.20
N CYS A 44 -4.77 -0.62 6.29
CA CYS A 44 -3.83 0.07 5.42
C CYS A 44 -4.50 0.23 4.05
N GLN A 45 -5.13 1.38 3.81
CA GLN A 45 -6.08 1.57 2.72
C GLN A 45 -5.64 2.63 1.72
N PHE A 46 -6.09 2.45 0.47
CA PHE A 46 -5.88 3.37 -0.63
C PHE A 46 -7.17 4.08 -0.99
N THR A 47 -7.06 5.30 -1.49
CA THR A 47 -8.22 6.13 -1.87
C THR A 47 -9.14 5.38 -2.84
N THR A 48 -10.44 5.57 -2.69
CA THR A 48 -11.46 5.11 -3.64
C THR A 48 -11.10 5.51 -5.05
N HIS A 49 -11.25 4.57 -5.99
CA HIS A 49 -11.15 4.91 -7.41
C HIS A 49 -12.33 4.31 -8.18
N SER A 50 -12.56 4.84 -9.39
CA SER A 50 -13.70 4.42 -10.19
C SER A 50 -13.36 4.40 -11.66
N CYS A 51 -14.17 3.64 -12.41
CA CYS A 51 -14.10 3.57 -13.85
C CYS A 51 -15.54 3.53 -14.36
N GLY A 52 -16.03 4.65 -14.89
CA GLY A 52 -17.44 4.77 -15.26
C GLY A 52 -18.32 4.67 -14.03
N ILE A 53 -19.27 3.74 -14.05
CA ILE A 53 -20.20 3.52 -12.93
C ILE A 53 -19.69 2.51 -11.92
N VAL A 54 -18.54 1.86 -12.19
CA VAL A 54 -17.95 0.88 -11.27
C VAL A 54 -17.05 1.61 -10.29
N VAL A 55 -17.26 1.39 -9.00
CA VAL A 55 -16.50 2.04 -7.93
C VAL A 55 -15.85 0.97 -7.04
N HIS A 56 -14.56 1.13 -6.79
CA HIS A 56 -13.83 0.33 -5.79
C HIS A 56 -13.64 1.23 -4.57
N PRO A 57 -14.40 1.02 -3.49
CA PRO A 57 -14.33 1.90 -2.32
C PRO A 57 -13.06 1.70 -1.53
N GLN A 58 -12.66 2.73 -0.79
CA GLN A 58 -11.43 2.74 -0.01
C GLN A 58 -11.33 1.56 0.94
N GLU A 59 -12.38 1.19 1.64
CA GLU A 59 -12.36 0.11 2.63
C GLU A 59 -12.14 -1.28 2.03
N GLU A 60 -12.30 -1.42 0.72
CA GLU A 60 -12.01 -2.65 -0.01
C GLU A 60 -10.64 -2.62 -0.69
N ARG A 61 -9.96 -1.49 -0.63
CA ARG A 61 -8.65 -1.29 -1.26
C ARG A 61 -7.57 -1.24 -0.18
N PHE A 62 -7.27 -2.38 0.41
CA PHE A 62 -6.27 -2.48 1.46
C PHE A 62 -5.15 -3.44 1.04
N VAL A 63 -3.98 -3.29 1.70
CA VAL A 63 -2.81 -4.12 1.41
C VAL A 63 -3.09 -5.55 1.86
N SER A 64 -3.10 -6.49 0.92
CA SER A 64 -3.45 -7.89 1.16
C SER A 64 -2.27 -8.85 1.07
N SER A 65 -1.07 -8.38 0.73
CA SER A 65 0.14 -9.15 0.80
C SER A 65 1.29 -8.28 1.33
N GLY A 66 2.33 -8.91 1.84
CA GLY A 66 3.45 -8.19 2.42
C GLY A 66 4.70 -9.04 2.51
N ALA A 67 5.77 -8.45 3.05
CA ALA A 67 7.05 -9.11 3.22
C ALA A 67 6.91 -10.30 4.19
N SER A 68 7.44 -11.46 3.78
CA SER A 68 7.31 -12.68 4.60
C SER A 68 8.25 -12.67 5.82
N LYS A 69 9.28 -11.84 5.79
CA LYS A 69 10.33 -11.84 6.82
C LYS A 69 10.52 -10.51 7.53
N THR A 70 9.79 -9.47 7.14
CA THR A 70 9.94 -8.15 7.73
C THR A 70 8.61 -7.71 8.32
N TYR A 71 8.62 -7.42 9.62
CA TYR A 71 7.42 -7.03 10.36
C TYR A 71 7.59 -5.65 10.94
N ILE A 72 6.52 -4.87 10.91
CA ILE A 72 6.45 -3.53 11.46
C ILE A 72 5.27 -3.50 12.42
N GLU A 73 5.55 -3.30 13.70
CA GLU A 73 4.52 -3.26 14.76
C GLU A 73 3.64 -4.53 14.74
N GLY A 74 4.29 -5.69 14.46
CA GLY A 74 3.61 -6.98 14.47
C GLY A 74 2.93 -7.37 13.16
N LYS A 75 3.00 -6.55 12.12
CA LYS A 75 2.37 -6.80 10.82
C LYS A 75 3.42 -6.86 9.72
N GLN A 76 3.17 -7.67 8.69
CA GLN A 76 4.10 -7.77 7.56
C GLN A 76 4.22 -6.43 6.84
N ALA A 77 5.45 -6.00 6.56
CA ALA A 77 5.69 -4.72 5.90
C ALA A 77 5.18 -4.73 4.46
N ALA A 78 4.59 -3.62 4.01
CA ALA A 78 4.12 -3.45 2.64
C ALA A 78 5.27 -3.00 1.73
N ARG A 79 5.30 -3.51 0.50
CA ARG A 79 6.37 -3.25 -0.47
C ARG A 79 5.79 -2.93 -1.83
N ILE A 80 6.60 -2.31 -2.70
CA ILE A 80 6.25 -2.21 -4.12
C ILE A 80 5.96 -3.61 -4.65
N GLY A 81 4.83 -3.75 -5.35
CA GLY A 81 4.38 -5.02 -5.92
C GLY A 81 3.38 -5.78 -5.06
N ASP A 82 3.20 -5.40 -3.80
CA ASP A 82 2.21 -6.06 -2.94
C ASP A 82 0.79 -5.73 -3.39
N ASP A 83 -0.11 -6.71 -3.26
CA ASP A 83 -1.48 -6.61 -3.77
C ASP A 83 -2.36 -5.70 -2.93
N ILE A 84 -3.25 -4.97 -3.63
CA ILE A 84 -4.28 -4.13 -3.01
C ILE A 84 -5.68 -4.67 -3.34
N GLY A 85 -5.76 -5.71 -4.19
CA GLY A 85 -7.02 -6.29 -4.66
C GLY A 85 -7.37 -5.87 -6.07
N ASP A 86 -8.22 -6.65 -6.72
CA ASP A 86 -8.76 -6.39 -8.05
C ASP A 86 -7.68 -6.17 -9.14
N GLY A 87 -6.50 -6.75 -8.97
CA GLY A 87 -5.42 -6.59 -9.93
C GLY A 87 -4.57 -5.36 -9.72
N ASP A 88 -4.85 -4.56 -8.70
CA ASP A 88 -4.07 -3.39 -8.35
C ASP A 88 -2.93 -3.78 -7.39
N ALA A 89 -1.87 -2.99 -7.38
CA ALA A 89 -0.70 -3.25 -6.55
C ALA A 89 -0.03 -1.94 -6.16
N ILE A 90 0.87 -2.01 -5.18
CA ILE A 90 1.66 -0.85 -4.74
C ILE A 90 2.71 -0.53 -5.80
N ALA A 91 2.78 0.73 -6.22
CA ALA A 91 3.70 1.19 -7.27
C ALA A 91 4.87 2.01 -6.74
N GLU A 92 4.73 2.64 -5.57
CA GLU A 92 5.75 3.54 -5.04
C GLU A 92 6.18 3.16 -3.63
N GLY A 93 7.40 3.53 -3.27
CA GLY A 93 7.96 3.29 -1.96
C GLY A 93 9.17 4.16 -1.69
N SER A 94 9.84 3.90 -0.56
CA SER A 94 11.02 4.63 -0.15
C SER A 94 12.14 4.51 -1.19
N ALA A 95 12.83 5.63 -1.47
CA ALA A 95 13.96 5.65 -2.40
C ALA A 95 15.21 4.96 -1.83
N ASN A 96 15.25 4.72 -0.52
CA ASN A 96 16.46 4.22 0.13
C ASN A 96 16.23 3.17 1.23
N SER A 97 15.03 2.62 1.32
CA SER A 97 14.71 1.56 2.29
C SER A 97 14.07 0.39 1.58
N PHE A 98 14.75 -0.75 1.58
CA PHE A 98 14.35 -1.93 0.81
C PHE A 98 14.23 -3.14 1.73
N ILE A 99 13.23 -3.98 1.47
CA ILE A 99 12.97 -5.20 2.23
C ILE A 99 12.63 -6.35 1.27
N GLU A 100 12.78 -7.58 1.73
CA GLU A 100 12.45 -8.71 0.87
C GLU A 100 10.95 -8.99 0.77
#